data_2efb93f0cd2c67b4c3d05d6726a711f0
#
_entry.id   2efb93f0cd2c67b4c3d05d6726a711f0
#
_cell.length_a   1.000
_cell.length_b   1.000
_cell.length_c   1.000
_cell.angle_alpha   90.00
_cell.angle_beta   90.00
_cell.angle_gamma   90.00
#
_symmetry.space_group_name_H-M   'P 1'
#
loop_
_entity.id
_entity.type
_entity.pdbx_description
1 polymer ?
#
loop_
_entity_poly.entity_id
_entity_poly.type
_entity_poly.pdbx_seq_one_letter_code
_entity_poly.pdbx_strand_id
1 'polypeptide(L)'
;MNKSLLALLITAACAHASAQQLTVEERLSQLEMALQQNMKELAQAKAELEHARARGDSGAKSTAQPQAAAAEKSPYTLKEISEYVQEDIGFAWHGYLRSGWGAAGNGSPKEYAIGSLGRFGNEYSSWFDLTFSQRVYEEEGKSAHAVVQLDGNVGAQYGTAWFDKHSENLLQFSDIYLTTRGFLPFAPEADLWVGKHNLPKYEIQMLDWKSHQTDSGAGIGVENWALGAGKLNVALVRQDLDAHAVNYPVSHNTLQVNTHTVDLRYNALPLWDRATLELFGRYSLANKSATYRAGEKAGQYYSIKDAWLAGAILRQSFSAGGFEEFTLQAADNALASGFALISNSGASYGYHDNYYGEHTYGHAVRAISQGEFYPSSQIVLAHALVYAAGQDIYSYDTGAHTDFRSYRAVMRPAWIWDKHNQTGVELAWFKQTNRQQGEDYREKGYKATLYHALKVDTSLLTSRPELRFYASWLRAQENGISHFRFGDERREQFTVGAQAEVWW
;
A
#
# COMPACT_ATOMS: atom_id res chain seq x y z
N MET A 1 14.89 26.90 -36.61
CA MET A 1 15.06 27.43 -35.24
C MET A 1 16.44 27.02 -34.74
N ASN A 2 17.29 28.00 -34.49
CA ASN A 2 18.74 27.81 -34.35
C ASN A 2 19.12 27.11 -33.01
N LYS A 3 19.97 26.07 -33.19
CA LYS A 3 20.56 25.32 -32.06
C LYS A 3 21.41 26.17 -31.11
N SER A 4 21.75 27.39 -31.50
CA SER A 4 22.52 28.35 -30.69
C SER A 4 21.73 29.08 -29.61
N LEU A 5 20.38 29.09 -29.66
CA LEU A 5 19.54 29.73 -28.63
C LEU A 5 19.34 28.82 -27.42
N LEU A 6 19.40 27.51 -27.58
CA LEU A 6 19.24 26.53 -26.51
C LEU A 6 20.51 26.45 -25.64
N ALA A 7 21.69 26.66 -26.25
CA ALA A 7 22.96 26.66 -25.51
C ALA A 7 23.11 27.93 -24.65
N LEU A 8 22.54 29.08 -25.08
CA LEU A 8 22.60 30.32 -24.30
C LEU A 8 21.68 30.36 -23.07
N LEU A 9 20.58 29.60 -23.10
CA LEU A 9 19.66 29.49 -21.96
C LEU A 9 20.19 28.55 -20.85
N ILE A 10 21.02 27.59 -21.21
CA ILE A 10 21.63 26.68 -20.24
C ILE A 10 22.81 27.33 -19.51
N THR A 11 23.56 28.23 -20.20
CA THR A 11 24.69 28.95 -19.59
C THR A 11 24.27 30.15 -18.72
N ALA A 12 23.07 30.72 -18.93
CA ALA A 12 22.55 31.81 -18.11
C ALA A 12 21.94 31.35 -16.77
N ALA A 13 21.55 30.08 -16.66
CA ALA A 13 21.01 29.50 -15.43
C ALA A 13 22.08 29.10 -14.40
N CYS A 14 23.36 29.05 -14.78
CA CYS A 14 24.46 28.64 -13.90
C CYS A 14 25.22 29.81 -13.26
N ALA A 15 24.83 31.07 -13.45
CA ALA A 15 25.63 32.21 -13.06
C ALA A 15 25.12 33.03 -11.85
N HIS A 16 24.06 32.61 -11.13
CA HIS A 16 23.57 33.31 -9.94
C HIS A 16 23.17 32.38 -8.80
N ALA A 17 24.15 31.63 -8.29
CA ALA A 17 24.05 30.98 -6.97
C ALA A 17 25.44 30.97 -6.31
N SER A 18 25.96 32.16 -5.98
CA SER A 18 27.12 32.30 -5.08
C SER A 18 26.65 32.54 -3.64
N ALA A 19 25.91 31.59 -3.09
CA ALA A 19 25.95 31.36 -1.64
C ALA A 19 27.13 30.41 -1.41
N GLN A 20 28.10 30.83 -0.62
CA GLN A 20 29.28 30.04 -0.25
C GLN A 20 28.81 28.68 0.33
N GLN A 21 28.67 27.71 -0.52
CA GLN A 21 28.57 26.33 -0.08
C GLN A 21 29.96 25.91 0.38
N LEU A 22 30.15 25.73 1.68
CA LEU A 22 31.30 25.05 2.25
C LEU A 22 31.53 23.76 1.48
N THR A 23 32.76 23.48 1.10
CA THR A 23 33.14 22.23 0.44
C THR A 23 32.81 21.05 1.37
N VAL A 24 32.68 19.85 0.80
CA VAL A 24 32.43 18.64 1.59
C VAL A 24 33.52 18.45 2.64
N GLU A 25 34.77 18.79 2.32
CA GLU A 25 35.93 18.73 3.23
C GLU A 25 35.81 19.75 4.37
N GLU A 26 35.36 20.97 4.11
CA GLU A 26 35.12 21.96 5.15
C GLU A 26 33.97 21.57 6.09
N ARG A 27 32.90 20.96 5.55
CA ARG A 27 31.79 20.41 6.37
C ARG A 27 32.24 19.21 7.19
N LEU A 28 33.07 18.34 6.63
CA LEU A 28 33.63 17.19 7.33
C LEU A 28 34.50 17.66 8.50
N SER A 29 35.38 18.66 8.26
CA SER A 29 36.23 19.27 9.28
C SER A 29 35.43 19.92 10.40
N GLN A 30 34.31 20.61 10.07
CA GLN A 30 33.42 21.18 11.09
C GLN A 30 32.72 20.09 11.92
N LEU A 31 32.28 19.00 11.29
CA LEU A 31 31.68 17.86 11.99
C LEU A 31 32.69 17.14 12.88
N GLU A 32 33.93 16.98 12.43
CA GLU A 32 35.00 16.40 13.24
C GLU A 32 35.34 17.27 14.46
N MET A 33 35.41 18.58 14.30
CA MET A 33 35.62 19.51 15.41
C MET A 33 34.45 19.46 16.41
N ALA A 34 33.22 19.45 15.93
CA ALA A 34 32.03 19.35 16.79
C ALA A 34 31.99 18.00 17.52
N LEU A 35 32.36 16.90 16.87
CA LEU A 35 32.46 15.57 17.49
C LEU A 35 33.52 15.55 18.59
N GLN A 36 34.71 16.12 18.32
CA GLN A 36 35.76 16.21 19.31
C GLN A 36 35.37 17.05 20.52
N GLN A 37 34.65 18.16 20.31
CA GLN A 37 34.13 18.99 21.38
C GLN A 37 33.11 18.26 22.24
N ASN A 38 32.15 17.58 21.61
CA ASN A 38 31.15 16.77 22.31
C ASN A 38 31.79 15.61 23.10
N MET A 39 32.81 14.96 22.55
CA MET A 39 33.58 13.92 23.28
C MET A 39 34.29 14.48 24.50
N LYS A 40 34.82 15.70 24.41
CA LYS A 40 35.50 16.39 25.55
C LYS A 40 34.50 16.77 26.64
N GLU A 41 33.34 17.28 26.27
CA GLU A 41 32.26 17.62 27.21
C GLU A 41 31.71 16.34 27.89
N LEU A 42 31.54 15.25 27.14
CA LEU A 42 31.14 13.95 27.71
C LEU A 42 32.18 13.39 28.70
N ALA A 43 33.48 13.56 28.41
CA ALA A 43 34.55 13.13 29.29
C ALA A 43 34.59 13.97 30.59
N GLN A 44 34.33 15.29 30.48
CA GLN A 44 34.21 16.18 31.64
C GLN A 44 32.99 15.81 32.51
N ALA A 45 31.82 15.63 31.89
CA ALA A 45 30.62 15.21 32.60
C ALA A 45 30.76 13.85 33.31
N LYS A 46 31.49 12.91 32.69
CA LYS A 46 31.81 11.62 33.35
C LYS A 46 32.76 11.80 34.54
N ALA A 47 33.78 12.63 34.42
CA ALA A 47 34.69 12.92 35.52
C ALA A 47 33.98 13.65 36.70
N GLU A 48 33.07 14.58 36.41
CA GLU A 48 32.25 15.23 37.42
C GLU A 48 31.31 14.26 38.14
N LEU A 49 30.74 13.30 37.39
CA LEU A 49 29.86 12.25 37.93
C LEU A 49 30.66 11.31 38.87
N GLU A 50 31.89 10.93 38.49
CA GLU A 50 32.76 10.13 39.34
C GLU A 50 33.22 10.89 40.60
N HIS A 51 33.55 12.18 40.49
CA HIS A 51 33.81 13.05 41.62
C HIS A 51 32.62 13.25 42.56
N ALA A 52 31.43 13.35 42.02
CA ALA A 52 30.19 13.41 42.78
C ALA A 52 29.89 12.09 43.51
N ARG A 53 30.14 10.93 42.87
CA ARG A 53 30.05 9.64 43.50
C ARG A 53 31.07 9.41 44.60
N ALA A 54 32.30 9.86 44.40
CA ALA A 54 33.36 9.74 45.39
C ALA A 54 33.15 10.60 46.62
N ARG A 55 32.39 11.72 46.52
CA ARG A 55 32.02 12.58 47.68
C ARG A 55 30.80 12.05 48.45
N GLY A 56 30.02 11.14 47.87
CA GLY A 56 28.82 10.53 48.46
C GLY A 56 29.09 9.34 49.42
N ASP A 57 30.32 8.83 49.50
CA ASP A 57 30.60 7.59 50.24
C ASP A 57 31.19 7.81 51.65
N SER A 58 30.98 8.96 52.29
CA SER A 58 31.33 9.20 53.67
C SER A 58 30.14 9.66 54.50
N GLY A 59 29.44 8.64 55.09
CA GLY A 59 28.63 8.78 56.31
C GLY A 59 27.14 9.03 56.14
N ALA A 60 26.35 7.99 56.28
CA ALA A 60 25.23 7.85 57.22
C ALA A 60 24.27 6.76 56.75
N LYS A 61 24.12 5.71 57.56
CA LYS A 61 22.98 4.78 57.49
C LYS A 61 21.68 5.54 57.77
N SER A 62 20.86 5.68 56.73
CA SER A 62 19.45 6.06 56.89
C SER A 62 18.63 5.22 55.92
N THR A 63 17.70 4.47 56.49
CA THR A 63 16.61 3.75 55.85
C THR A 63 15.70 4.76 55.13
N ALA A 64 15.91 4.98 53.84
CA ALA A 64 14.93 5.65 52.99
C ALA A 64 14.89 4.92 51.64
N GLN A 65 13.67 4.56 51.24
CA GLN A 65 13.37 4.07 49.90
C GLN A 65 14.06 4.94 48.84
N PRO A 66 14.55 4.36 47.72
CA PRO A 66 15.08 5.15 46.65
C PRO A 66 13.95 5.96 46.02
N GLN A 67 13.88 7.24 46.34
CA GLN A 67 13.17 8.19 45.52
C GLN A 67 13.91 8.20 44.16
N ALA A 68 13.20 7.80 43.11
CA ALA A 68 13.67 7.95 41.75
C ALA A 68 14.11 9.41 41.56
N ALA A 69 15.40 9.58 41.24
CA ALA A 69 15.93 10.87 40.85
C ALA A 69 15.02 11.42 39.76
N ALA A 70 14.42 12.57 40.02
CA ALA A 70 13.64 13.29 39.01
C ALA A 70 14.58 13.51 37.80
N ALA A 71 14.34 12.80 36.72
CA ALA A 71 14.99 13.09 35.45
C ALA A 71 14.74 14.57 35.19
N GLU A 72 15.80 15.36 35.04
CA GLU A 72 15.67 16.73 34.56
C GLU A 72 14.77 16.70 33.34
N LYS A 73 13.60 17.34 33.45
CA LYS A 73 12.66 17.44 32.33
C LYS A 73 13.42 18.12 31.20
N SER A 74 13.57 17.43 30.08
CA SER A 74 14.02 18.08 28.84
C SER A 74 13.25 19.40 28.70
N PRO A 75 13.92 20.53 28.41
CA PRO A 75 13.25 21.80 28.21
C PRO A 75 12.20 21.76 27.10
N TYR A 76 12.20 20.70 26.28
CA TYR A 76 11.27 20.48 25.18
C TYR A 76 10.46 19.21 25.40
N THR A 77 9.17 19.29 25.13
CA THR A 77 8.29 18.11 25.06
C THR A 77 8.55 17.36 23.74
N LEU A 78 8.23 16.06 23.70
CA LEU A 78 8.30 15.28 22.46
C LEU A 78 7.41 15.87 21.36
N LYS A 79 6.32 16.53 21.73
CA LYS A 79 5.43 17.23 20.81
C LYS A 79 6.11 18.43 20.16
N GLU A 80 6.75 19.30 20.95
CA GLU A 80 7.49 20.47 20.44
C GLU A 80 8.66 20.07 19.54
N ILE A 81 9.36 18.97 19.87
CA ILE A 81 10.42 18.43 19.00
C ILE A 81 9.82 17.92 17.69
N SER A 82 8.69 17.20 17.74
CA SER A 82 8.02 16.69 16.54
C SER A 82 7.53 17.83 15.64
N GLU A 83 6.92 18.86 16.23
CA GLU A 83 6.47 20.07 15.51
C GLU A 83 7.66 20.78 14.84
N TYR A 84 8.75 21.00 15.55
CA TYR A 84 9.97 21.60 15.01
C TYR A 84 10.53 20.79 13.82
N VAL A 85 10.59 19.47 13.95
CA VAL A 85 11.10 18.60 12.85
C VAL A 85 10.20 18.68 11.63
N GLN A 86 8.89 18.72 11.81
CA GLN A 86 7.93 18.76 10.69
C GLN A 86 7.81 20.17 10.08
N GLU A 87 7.71 21.20 10.89
CA GLU A 87 7.42 22.56 10.43
C GLU A 87 8.69 23.32 10.03
N ASP A 88 9.76 23.29 10.84
CA ASP A 88 10.98 24.05 10.57
C ASP A 88 11.97 23.27 9.70
N ILE A 89 12.27 22.01 10.01
CA ILE A 89 13.15 21.16 9.20
C ILE A 89 12.43 20.65 7.95
N GLY A 90 11.13 20.48 8.00
CA GLY A 90 10.31 19.99 6.90
C GLY A 90 10.52 18.50 6.61
N PHE A 91 10.91 17.73 7.64
CA PHE A 91 11.04 16.28 7.53
C PHE A 91 9.81 15.60 8.10
N ALA A 92 9.19 14.71 7.31
CA ALA A 92 8.09 13.89 7.75
C ALA A 92 8.41 12.40 7.51
N TRP A 93 8.02 11.59 8.46
CA TRP A 93 8.14 10.14 8.39
C TRP A 93 6.81 9.50 8.72
N HIS A 94 6.33 8.68 7.79
CA HIS A 94 5.12 7.89 7.93
C HIS A 94 5.44 6.44 7.74
N GLY A 95 4.68 5.57 8.37
CA GLY A 95 4.90 4.15 8.22
C GLY A 95 3.64 3.32 8.41
N TYR A 96 3.74 2.13 7.88
CA TYR A 96 2.82 1.02 8.10
C TYR A 96 3.64 -0.23 8.34
N LEU A 97 3.27 -1.03 9.30
CA LEU A 97 3.76 -2.39 9.40
C LEU A 97 2.69 -3.33 9.92
N ARG A 98 2.77 -4.56 9.44
CA ARG A 98 2.05 -5.68 10.00
C ARG A 98 2.99 -6.88 10.12
N SER A 99 2.86 -7.62 11.20
CA SER A 99 3.64 -8.81 11.45
C SER A 99 2.88 -9.73 12.38
N GLY A 100 3.12 -11.03 12.29
CA GLY A 100 2.43 -11.97 13.14
C GLY A 100 3.14 -13.31 13.27
N TRP A 101 2.58 -14.11 14.15
CA TRP A 101 2.92 -15.50 14.35
C TRP A 101 1.67 -16.35 14.26
N GLY A 102 1.77 -17.50 13.61
CA GLY A 102 0.67 -18.46 13.56
C GLY A 102 1.17 -19.89 13.52
N ALA A 103 0.39 -20.79 14.09
CA ALA A 103 0.62 -22.21 14.05
C ALA A 103 -0.62 -22.95 13.54
N ALA A 104 -0.42 -23.93 12.68
CA ALA A 104 -1.46 -24.82 12.19
C ALA A 104 -1.38 -26.19 12.87
N GLY A 105 -2.50 -26.89 12.93
CA GLY A 105 -2.54 -28.24 13.48
C GLY A 105 -1.76 -29.28 12.65
N ASN A 106 -1.49 -28.98 11.37
CA ASN A 106 -0.80 -29.90 10.43
C ASN A 106 0.15 -29.13 9.52
N GLY A 107 1.43 -29.23 9.79
CA GLY A 107 2.50 -28.57 9.01
C GLY A 107 2.51 -27.06 9.17
N SER A 108 3.17 -26.37 8.25
CA SER A 108 3.18 -24.92 8.20
C SER A 108 1.81 -24.38 7.80
N PRO A 109 1.33 -23.29 8.41
CA PRO A 109 0.10 -22.66 7.99
C PRO A 109 0.20 -22.14 6.55
N LYS A 110 -0.88 -22.33 5.78
CA LYS A 110 -0.98 -21.86 4.40
C LYS A 110 -2.06 -20.79 4.28
N GLU A 111 -1.78 -19.79 3.50
CA GLU A 111 -2.72 -18.73 3.13
C GLU A 111 -3.68 -19.23 2.04
N TYR A 112 -4.97 -18.91 2.17
CA TYR A 112 -5.97 -19.31 1.19
C TYR A 112 -6.88 -18.16 0.81
N ALA A 113 -6.92 -17.84 -0.48
CA ALA A 113 -7.87 -16.91 -1.07
C ALA A 113 -7.99 -15.58 -0.29
N ILE A 114 -6.87 -14.94 0.09
CA ILE A 114 -6.84 -13.73 0.92
C ILE A 114 -7.75 -12.64 0.36
N GLY A 115 -7.68 -12.36 -0.96
CA GLY A 115 -8.55 -11.39 -1.62
C GLY A 115 -10.04 -11.73 -1.65
N SER A 116 -10.42 -12.91 -1.14
CA SER A 116 -11.80 -13.37 -1.08
C SER A 116 -12.29 -13.66 0.34
N LEU A 117 -11.40 -14.08 1.25
CA LEU A 117 -11.71 -14.41 2.64
C LEU A 117 -11.10 -13.42 3.65
N GLY A 118 -10.30 -12.47 3.18
CA GLY A 118 -9.55 -11.56 4.05
C GLY A 118 -8.30 -12.19 4.65
N ARG A 119 -7.33 -11.31 4.98
CA ARG A 119 -6.03 -11.73 5.54
C ARG A 119 -6.05 -12.05 7.03
N PHE A 120 -7.00 -11.51 7.80
CA PHE A 120 -7.02 -11.67 9.24
C PHE A 120 -7.16 -13.14 9.65
N GLY A 121 -6.17 -13.67 10.38
CA GLY A 121 -6.06 -15.10 10.69
C GLY A 121 -5.83 -16.02 9.48
N ASN A 122 -5.35 -15.48 8.37
CA ASN A 122 -5.11 -16.14 7.09
C ASN A 122 -3.85 -15.62 6.39
N GLU A 123 -2.98 -14.90 7.09
CA GLU A 123 -1.71 -14.38 6.62
C GLU A 123 -0.63 -14.65 7.68
N TYR A 124 0.54 -15.09 7.24
CA TYR A 124 1.65 -15.52 8.11
C TYR A 124 2.99 -14.89 7.74
N SER A 125 2.97 -13.97 6.79
CA SER A 125 4.08 -13.10 6.42
C SER A 125 4.00 -11.76 7.14
N SER A 126 5.04 -10.94 6.99
CA SER A 126 5.07 -9.57 7.47
C SER A 126 5.18 -8.61 6.29
N TRP A 127 4.63 -7.42 6.44
CA TRP A 127 4.70 -6.34 5.45
C TRP A 127 5.03 -5.02 6.13
N PHE A 128 5.78 -4.17 5.44
CA PHE A 128 6.02 -2.81 5.90
C PHE A 128 6.04 -1.81 4.74
N ASP A 129 5.66 -0.57 5.04
CA ASP A 129 5.81 0.61 4.19
C ASP A 129 6.46 1.72 5.04
N LEU A 130 7.53 2.34 4.56
CA LEU A 130 8.21 3.46 5.22
C LEU A 130 8.35 4.60 4.23
N THR A 131 7.65 5.70 4.47
CA THR A 131 7.67 6.89 3.63
C THR A 131 8.44 8.00 4.32
N PHE A 132 9.43 8.54 3.62
CA PHE A 132 10.23 9.69 4.04
C PHE A 132 9.95 10.85 3.09
N SER A 133 9.62 12.00 3.65
CA SER A 133 9.42 13.24 2.91
C SER A 133 10.30 14.31 3.48
N GLN A 134 11.09 14.98 2.65
CA GLN A 134 11.92 16.10 3.03
C GLN A 134 11.56 17.33 2.21
N ARG A 135 11.18 18.42 2.87
CA ARG A 135 11.07 19.73 2.24
C ARG A 135 12.47 20.19 1.82
N VAL A 136 12.67 20.39 0.52
CA VAL A 136 13.95 20.78 -0.07
C VAL A 136 13.97 22.25 -0.52
N TYR A 137 12.79 22.87 -0.58
CA TYR A 137 12.62 24.28 -0.93
C TYR A 137 11.32 24.83 -0.32
N GLU A 138 11.38 26.05 0.19
CA GLU A 138 10.20 26.83 0.59
C GLU A 138 10.54 28.32 0.52
N GLU A 139 9.85 29.07 -0.34
CA GLU A 139 9.98 30.51 -0.48
C GLU A 139 8.75 31.08 -1.21
N GLU A 140 8.28 32.25 -0.80
CA GLU A 140 7.20 33.01 -1.45
C GLU A 140 5.94 32.19 -1.74
N GLY A 141 5.54 31.30 -0.81
CA GLY A 141 4.36 30.44 -0.97
C GLY A 141 4.55 29.27 -1.93
N LYS A 142 5.78 29.01 -2.35
CA LYS A 142 6.17 27.84 -3.13
C LYS A 142 6.93 26.85 -2.27
N SER A 143 6.67 25.57 -2.44
CA SER A 143 7.40 24.51 -1.75
C SER A 143 7.73 23.35 -2.67
N ALA A 144 8.80 22.64 -2.33
CA ALA A 144 9.16 21.38 -3.00
C ALA A 144 9.56 20.34 -1.95
N HIS A 145 9.11 19.11 -2.16
CA HIS A 145 9.40 17.97 -1.29
C HIS A 145 9.97 16.80 -2.10
N ALA A 146 11.07 16.25 -1.62
CA ALA A 146 11.60 14.98 -2.09
C ALA A 146 10.95 13.85 -1.27
N VAL A 147 10.38 12.86 -1.94
CA VAL A 147 9.68 11.74 -1.29
C VAL A 147 10.31 10.43 -1.70
N VAL A 148 10.56 9.55 -0.72
CA VAL A 148 11.04 8.19 -0.92
C VAL A 148 10.20 7.26 -0.06
N GLN A 149 9.66 6.19 -0.67
CA GLN A 149 9.02 5.10 0.06
C GLN A 149 9.76 3.79 -0.18
N LEU A 150 10.08 3.13 0.93
CA LEU A 150 10.54 1.75 0.98
C LEU A 150 9.38 0.89 1.43
N ASP A 151 9.10 -0.19 0.72
CA ASP A 151 8.15 -1.19 1.16
C ASP A 151 8.68 -2.61 0.93
N GLY A 152 8.08 -3.55 1.59
CA GLY A 152 8.53 -4.91 1.42
C GLY A 152 7.77 -5.96 2.20
N ASN A 153 7.97 -7.19 1.75
CA ASN A 153 7.50 -8.40 2.42
C ASN A 153 8.65 -9.06 3.18
N VAL A 154 8.36 -9.57 4.36
CA VAL A 154 9.32 -10.31 5.19
C VAL A 154 8.74 -11.68 5.53
N GLY A 155 9.43 -12.74 5.11
CA GLY A 155 9.09 -14.12 5.48
C GLY A 155 9.33 -14.36 6.95
N ALA A 156 8.32 -14.88 7.67
CA ALA A 156 8.40 -15.15 9.10
C ALA A 156 8.83 -16.58 9.45
N GLN A 157 9.12 -17.43 8.46
CA GLN A 157 9.40 -18.84 8.67
C GLN A 157 10.83 -19.10 9.18
N TYR A 158 11.76 -18.20 8.90
CA TYR A 158 13.18 -18.40 9.22
C TYR A 158 13.70 -17.33 10.18
N GLY A 159 14.48 -17.76 11.17
CA GLY A 159 15.04 -16.87 12.19
C GLY A 159 16.12 -15.90 11.67
N THR A 160 16.73 -16.19 10.52
CA THR A 160 17.66 -15.29 9.83
C THR A 160 17.21 -15.17 8.38
N ALA A 161 16.59 -14.06 8.07
CA ALA A 161 16.16 -13.77 6.72
C ALA A 161 17.04 -12.67 6.13
N TRP A 162 17.96 -13.04 5.24
CA TRP A 162 18.54 -12.11 4.29
C TRP A 162 17.59 -11.97 3.12
N PHE A 163 17.69 -10.84 2.40
CA PHE A 163 16.96 -10.64 1.15
C PHE A 163 17.12 -11.88 0.25
N ASP A 164 16.03 -12.27 -0.38
CA ASP A 164 15.96 -13.30 -1.43
C ASP A 164 16.12 -14.76 -1.03
N LYS A 165 16.06 -15.14 0.24
CA LYS A 165 15.94 -16.55 0.52
C LYS A 165 14.54 -17.03 0.11
N HIS A 166 14.46 -17.80 -0.98
CA HIS A 166 13.21 -18.33 -1.56
C HIS A 166 12.17 -17.27 -1.99
N SER A 167 12.61 -16.06 -2.34
CA SER A 167 11.74 -14.93 -2.71
C SER A 167 10.73 -14.50 -1.63
N GLU A 168 11.01 -14.81 -0.36
CA GLU A 168 10.14 -14.47 0.77
C GLU A 168 10.38 -13.08 1.31
N ASN A 169 11.59 -12.54 1.10
CA ASN A 169 11.98 -11.21 1.56
C ASN A 169 12.22 -10.31 0.36
N LEU A 170 11.32 -9.38 0.16
CA LEU A 170 11.39 -8.36 -0.89
C LEU A 170 11.53 -6.99 -0.26
N LEU A 171 12.45 -6.20 -0.79
CA LEU A 171 12.57 -4.78 -0.49
C LEU A 171 12.55 -4.02 -1.81
N GLN A 172 11.68 -3.05 -1.90
CA GLN A 172 11.54 -2.21 -3.11
C GLN A 172 11.39 -0.74 -2.77
N PHE A 173 11.76 0.11 -3.74
CA PHE A 173 11.40 1.52 -3.74
C PHE A 173 10.10 1.67 -4.52
N SER A 174 9.02 1.90 -3.82
CA SER A 174 7.71 2.11 -4.44
C SER A 174 7.51 3.56 -4.87
N ASP A 175 8.06 4.52 -4.11
CA ASP A 175 8.05 5.94 -4.47
C ASP A 175 9.46 6.52 -4.45
N ILE A 176 9.80 7.27 -5.50
CA ILE A 176 10.95 8.17 -5.59
C ILE A 176 10.55 9.32 -6.49
N TYR A 177 10.11 10.43 -5.92
CA TYR A 177 9.63 11.56 -6.71
C TYR A 177 9.86 12.89 -6.02
N LEU A 178 9.80 13.96 -6.83
CA LEU A 178 9.72 15.34 -6.36
C LEU A 178 8.29 15.83 -6.56
N THR A 179 7.70 16.41 -5.52
CA THR A 179 6.43 17.13 -5.60
C THR A 179 6.62 18.60 -5.26
N THR A 180 5.84 19.47 -5.90
CA THR A 180 5.94 20.93 -5.74
C THR A 180 4.56 21.53 -5.63
N ARG A 181 4.42 22.58 -4.82
CA ARG A 181 3.20 23.38 -4.69
C ARG A 181 3.51 24.85 -4.93
N GLY A 182 2.55 25.62 -5.48
CA GLY A 182 2.71 27.05 -5.77
C GLY A 182 3.41 27.35 -7.09
N PHE A 183 3.86 26.35 -7.85
CA PHE A 183 4.59 26.53 -9.11
C PHE A 183 3.69 26.60 -10.34
N LEU A 184 2.42 26.21 -10.24
CA LEU A 184 1.44 26.32 -11.32
C LEU A 184 0.62 27.61 -11.15
N PRO A 185 0.83 28.65 -12.00
CA PRO A 185 0.15 29.96 -11.82
C PRO A 185 -1.39 29.88 -11.91
N PHE A 186 -1.91 28.90 -12.63
CA PHE A 186 -3.33 28.66 -12.83
C PHE A 186 -3.95 27.74 -11.76
N ALA A 187 -3.14 27.09 -10.94
CA ALA A 187 -3.52 26.16 -9.88
C ALA A 187 -2.47 26.16 -8.76
N PRO A 188 -2.32 27.27 -8.00
CA PRO A 188 -1.27 27.40 -6.99
C PRO A 188 -1.41 26.42 -5.82
N GLU A 189 -2.62 25.90 -5.58
CA GLU A 189 -2.90 24.92 -4.55
C GLU A 189 -2.60 23.46 -4.99
N ALA A 190 -2.39 23.25 -6.29
CA ALA A 190 -2.15 21.92 -6.85
C ALA A 190 -0.68 21.50 -6.64
N ASP A 191 -0.50 20.20 -6.53
CA ASP A 191 0.79 19.54 -6.40
C ASP A 191 1.23 18.99 -7.76
N LEU A 192 2.29 19.56 -8.33
CA LEU A 192 2.94 19.03 -9.53
C LEU A 192 4.05 18.06 -9.11
N TRP A 193 4.01 16.83 -9.58
CA TRP A 193 5.02 15.83 -9.25
C TRP A 193 5.67 15.19 -10.49
N VAL A 194 6.91 14.74 -10.32
CA VAL A 194 7.67 13.99 -11.34
C VAL A 194 8.51 12.93 -10.64
N GLY A 195 8.46 11.70 -11.15
CA GLY A 195 9.24 10.57 -10.66
C GLY A 195 8.47 9.27 -10.64
N LYS A 196 8.90 8.30 -9.85
CA LYS A 196 8.15 7.09 -9.55
C LYS A 196 7.22 7.41 -8.36
N HIS A 197 5.93 7.39 -8.59
CA HIS A 197 4.93 7.73 -7.57
C HIS A 197 3.74 6.77 -7.62
N ASN A 198 3.52 6.08 -6.50
CA ASN A 198 2.32 5.29 -6.27
C ASN A 198 1.12 6.22 -6.08
N LEU A 199 0.28 6.32 -7.10
CA LEU A 199 -0.93 7.12 -7.00
C LEU A 199 -1.83 6.63 -5.85
N PRO A 200 -2.68 7.49 -5.25
CA PRO A 200 -3.55 7.10 -4.14
C PRO A 200 -4.29 5.79 -4.42
N LYS A 201 -4.29 4.88 -3.44
CA LYS A 201 -4.86 3.53 -3.55
C LYS A 201 -6.23 3.50 -2.87
N TYR A 202 -7.21 2.85 -3.50
CA TYR A 202 -8.52 2.62 -2.89
C TYR A 202 -8.59 1.20 -2.34
N GLU A 203 -8.37 1.07 -1.04
CA GLU A 203 -8.22 -0.21 -0.38
C GLU A 203 -9.54 -0.79 0.08
N ILE A 204 -9.72 -2.09 -0.16
CA ILE A 204 -10.76 -2.90 0.49
C ILE A 204 -10.09 -3.60 1.67
N GLN A 205 -10.06 -2.90 2.82
CA GLN A 205 -9.22 -3.27 3.97
C GLN A 205 -9.42 -4.70 4.48
N MET A 206 -10.66 -5.16 4.56
CA MET A 206 -10.94 -6.51 5.08
C MET A 206 -10.51 -7.62 4.13
N LEU A 207 -10.33 -7.31 2.82
CA LEU A 207 -9.93 -8.25 1.77
C LEU A 207 -8.49 -8.05 1.29
N ASP A 208 -7.80 -7.02 1.79
CA ASP A 208 -6.39 -6.72 1.52
C ASP A 208 -6.03 -6.60 0.02
N TRP A 209 -6.87 -5.96 -0.76
CA TRP A 209 -6.56 -5.59 -2.13
C TRP A 209 -7.06 -4.19 -2.50
N LYS A 210 -6.55 -3.65 -3.59
CA LYS A 210 -6.87 -2.31 -4.05
C LYS A 210 -7.93 -2.37 -5.14
N SER A 211 -9.08 -1.72 -4.91
CA SER A 211 -10.13 -1.63 -5.93
C SER A 211 -9.71 -0.76 -7.11
N HIS A 212 -8.90 0.26 -6.87
CA HIS A 212 -8.20 1.04 -7.87
C HIS A 212 -6.77 1.32 -7.42
N GLN A 213 -5.84 0.97 -8.28
CA GLN A 213 -4.41 1.25 -8.13
C GLN A 213 -3.82 1.33 -9.54
N THR A 214 -3.13 2.41 -9.85
CA THR A 214 -2.34 2.50 -11.08
C THR A 214 -0.92 2.13 -10.73
N ASP A 215 -0.44 1.05 -11.34
CA ASP A 215 0.92 0.56 -11.13
C ASP A 215 1.90 1.63 -11.59
N SER A 216 2.81 2.00 -10.70
CA SER A 216 3.69 3.14 -10.90
C SER A 216 5.07 2.72 -11.38
N GLY A 217 5.35 3.01 -12.64
CA GLY A 217 6.70 3.31 -13.07
C GLY A 217 6.97 4.81 -12.94
N ALA A 218 7.91 5.34 -13.73
CA ALA A 218 8.14 6.79 -13.79
C ALA A 218 6.93 7.51 -14.42
N GLY A 219 6.63 8.69 -13.90
CA GLY A 219 5.49 9.47 -14.38
C GLY A 219 5.60 10.95 -14.05
N ILE A 220 4.57 11.66 -14.46
CA ILE A 220 4.31 13.06 -14.16
C ILE A 220 2.82 13.24 -13.88
N GLY A 221 2.45 14.09 -12.94
CA GLY A 221 1.05 14.37 -12.66
C GLY A 221 0.82 15.63 -11.87
N VAL A 222 -0.44 16.01 -11.83
CA VAL A 222 -0.94 17.10 -11.01
C VAL A 222 -2.00 16.52 -10.08
N GLU A 223 -1.87 16.78 -8.80
CA GLU A 223 -2.81 16.35 -7.77
C GLU A 223 -3.40 17.55 -7.04
N ASN A 224 -4.54 17.33 -6.40
CA ASN A 224 -5.23 18.34 -5.60
C ASN A 224 -5.63 19.62 -6.36
N TRP A 225 -5.70 19.61 -7.68
CA TRP A 225 -6.14 20.76 -8.47
C TRP A 225 -7.62 21.06 -8.19
N ALA A 226 -7.90 22.18 -7.52
CA ALA A 226 -9.25 22.59 -7.21
C ALA A 226 -10.00 22.89 -8.52
N LEU A 227 -11.05 22.13 -8.79
CA LEU A 227 -11.89 22.28 -9.98
C LEU A 227 -13.36 22.20 -9.58
N GLY A 228 -14.08 23.32 -9.64
CA GLY A 228 -15.45 23.39 -9.16
C GLY A 228 -15.56 23.07 -7.65
N ALA A 229 -16.43 22.14 -7.28
CA ALA A 229 -16.64 21.75 -5.89
C ALA A 229 -15.71 20.62 -5.40
N GLY A 230 -14.96 20.01 -6.31
CA GLY A 230 -14.06 18.89 -6.01
C GLY A 230 -12.61 19.18 -6.38
N LYS A 231 -11.81 18.13 -6.42
CA LYS A 231 -10.39 18.18 -6.78
C LYS A 231 -10.10 17.21 -7.92
N LEU A 232 -9.38 17.69 -8.93
CA LEU A 232 -8.93 16.89 -10.07
C LEU A 232 -7.49 16.45 -9.84
N ASN A 233 -7.24 15.17 -10.08
CA ASN A 233 -5.91 14.57 -10.18
C ASN A 233 -5.75 13.99 -11.58
N VAL A 234 -4.62 14.25 -12.22
CA VAL A 234 -4.28 13.77 -13.57
C VAL A 234 -2.85 13.28 -13.55
N ALA A 235 -2.63 12.08 -14.01
CA ALA A 235 -1.30 11.52 -14.11
C ALA A 235 -1.07 10.80 -15.44
N LEU A 236 0.15 10.87 -15.93
CA LEU A 236 0.67 10.04 -17.01
C LEU A 236 1.84 9.23 -16.46
N VAL A 237 1.65 7.93 -16.36
CA VAL A 237 2.66 7.01 -15.84
C VAL A 237 3.08 6.00 -16.88
N ARG A 238 4.31 5.55 -16.75
CA ARG A 238 4.92 4.51 -17.56
C ARG A 238 5.16 3.27 -16.70
N GLN A 239 4.85 2.09 -17.25
CA GLN A 239 5.24 0.80 -16.73
C GLN A 239 5.76 -0.05 -17.88
N ASP A 240 6.85 -0.78 -17.69
CA ASP A 240 7.32 -1.75 -18.67
C ASP A 240 6.83 -3.13 -18.27
N LEU A 241 6.45 -3.93 -19.25
CA LEU A 241 5.96 -5.30 -19.07
C LEU A 241 6.80 -6.25 -19.90
N ASP A 242 6.99 -7.46 -19.37
CA ASP A 242 7.53 -8.58 -20.12
C ASP A 242 6.40 -9.33 -20.83
N ALA A 243 6.29 -9.16 -22.14
CA ALA A 243 5.32 -9.89 -22.95
C ALA A 243 5.87 -11.26 -23.32
N HIS A 244 5.16 -12.30 -22.91
CA HIS A 244 5.54 -13.68 -23.17
C HIS A 244 5.12 -14.14 -24.57
N ALA A 245 5.89 -15.07 -25.13
CA ALA A 245 5.54 -15.73 -26.39
C ALA A 245 4.27 -16.60 -26.24
N VAL A 246 3.54 -16.78 -27.34
CA VAL A 246 2.29 -17.58 -27.37
C VAL A 246 2.50 -19.02 -26.89
N ASN A 247 3.69 -19.56 -27.13
CA ASN A 247 4.05 -20.91 -26.70
C ASN A 247 4.77 -20.98 -25.35
N TYR A 248 4.67 -19.93 -24.51
CA TYR A 248 5.15 -19.95 -23.14
C TYR A 248 4.37 -21.03 -22.33
N PRO A 249 5.00 -21.81 -21.42
CA PRO A 249 6.39 -21.71 -21.00
C PRO A 249 7.42 -22.48 -21.87
N VAL A 250 7.01 -23.09 -22.97
CA VAL A 250 7.90 -23.96 -23.78
C VAL A 250 9.11 -23.20 -24.33
N SER A 251 8.90 -22.00 -24.87
CA SER A 251 10.00 -21.19 -25.41
C SER A 251 10.71 -20.30 -24.38
N HIS A 252 10.04 -19.94 -23.29
CA HIS A 252 10.49 -18.95 -22.27
C HIS A 252 10.93 -17.61 -22.87
N ASN A 253 10.53 -17.29 -24.10
CA ASN A 253 10.89 -16.05 -24.76
C ASN A 253 9.98 -14.92 -24.29
N THR A 254 10.59 -13.79 -23.91
CA THR A 254 9.91 -12.55 -23.56
C THR A 254 10.44 -11.39 -24.40
N LEU A 255 9.60 -10.39 -24.62
CA LEU A 255 10.01 -9.08 -25.11
C LEU A 255 9.47 -8.01 -24.18
N GLN A 256 10.33 -7.10 -23.74
CA GLN A 256 9.91 -5.95 -22.96
C GLN A 256 9.06 -5.01 -23.83
N VAL A 257 7.92 -4.61 -23.31
CA VAL A 257 6.99 -3.65 -23.94
C VAL A 257 6.77 -2.49 -22.97
N ASN A 258 7.03 -1.29 -23.48
CA ASN A 258 6.75 -0.07 -22.76
C ASN A 258 5.25 0.22 -22.78
N THR A 259 4.66 0.55 -21.65
CA THR A 259 3.24 0.94 -21.57
C THR A 259 3.08 2.35 -21.00
N HIS A 260 2.00 3.00 -21.37
CA HIS A 260 1.61 4.30 -20.88
C HIS A 260 0.19 4.23 -20.31
N THR A 261 0.00 4.79 -19.14
CA THR A 261 -1.33 4.89 -18.51
C THR A 261 -1.63 6.33 -18.19
N VAL A 262 -2.78 6.81 -18.66
CA VAL A 262 -3.40 8.04 -18.18
C VAL A 262 -4.33 7.66 -17.04
N ASP A 263 -4.16 8.29 -15.87
CA ASP A 263 -5.03 8.14 -14.70
C ASP A 263 -5.71 9.48 -14.44
N LEU A 264 -7.03 9.44 -14.26
CA LEU A 264 -7.87 10.60 -13.98
C LEU A 264 -8.73 10.32 -12.75
N ARG A 265 -8.76 11.27 -11.80
CA ARG A 265 -9.60 11.19 -10.62
C ARG A 265 -10.18 12.55 -10.30
N TYR A 266 -11.47 12.57 -10.03
CA TYR A 266 -12.17 13.74 -9.54
C TYR A 266 -12.79 13.37 -8.18
N ASN A 267 -12.16 13.84 -7.12
CA ASN A 267 -12.44 13.44 -5.75
C ASN A 267 -12.97 14.59 -4.88
N ALA A 268 -13.34 14.26 -3.65
CA ALA A 268 -13.85 15.19 -2.64
C ALA A 268 -15.07 15.99 -3.11
N LEU A 269 -15.86 15.49 -4.08
CA LEU A 269 -17.09 16.16 -4.51
C LEU A 269 -18.17 16.00 -3.43
N PRO A 270 -18.59 17.08 -2.74
CA PRO A 270 -19.65 16.98 -1.74
C PRO A 270 -21.01 16.79 -2.42
N LEU A 271 -21.82 15.86 -1.93
CA LEU A 271 -23.17 15.60 -2.43
C LEU A 271 -24.24 16.12 -1.47
N TRP A 272 -24.20 15.67 -0.21
CA TRP A 272 -25.06 16.09 0.89
C TRP A 272 -24.27 16.01 2.19
N ASP A 273 -24.90 16.20 3.34
CA ASP A 273 -24.20 16.20 4.62
C ASP A 273 -23.39 14.90 4.84
N ARG A 274 -22.10 15.05 5.04
CA ARG A 274 -21.12 13.97 5.26
C ARG A 274 -21.03 12.94 4.13
N ALA A 275 -21.52 13.25 2.93
CA ALA A 275 -21.42 12.40 1.76
C ALA A 275 -20.49 13.02 0.72
N THR A 276 -19.59 12.20 0.17
CA THR A 276 -18.69 12.58 -0.92
C THR A 276 -18.77 11.58 -2.05
N LEU A 277 -18.62 12.08 -3.27
CA LEU A 277 -18.47 11.28 -4.49
C LEU A 277 -17.04 11.42 -5.01
N GLU A 278 -16.51 10.32 -5.48
CA GLU A 278 -15.28 10.26 -6.24
C GLU A 278 -15.54 9.55 -7.57
N LEU A 279 -15.03 10.12 -8.65
CA LEU A 279 -15.03 9.53 -9.99
C LEU A 279 -13.59 9.26 -10.40
N PHE A 280 -13.32 8.10 -10.94
CA PHE A 280 -11.97 7.75 -11.37
C PHE A 280 -11.98 6.90 -12.63
N GLY A 281 -10.88 6.96 -13.36
CA GLY A 281 -10.68 6.13 -14.52
C GLY A 281 -9.22 6.12 -14.95
N ARG A 282 -8.84 5.06 -15.65
CA ARG A 282 -7.55 4.97 -16.31
C ARG A 282 -7.67 4.32 -17.68
N TYR A 283 -6.76 4.72 -18.55
CA TYR A 283 -6.58 4.12 -19.87
C TYR A 283 -5.13 3.75 -20.07
N SER A 284 -4.86 2.50 -20.37
CA SER A 284 -3.52 1.93 -20.54
C SER A 284 -3.32 1.45 -21.98
N LEU A 285 -2.20 1.81 -22.57
CA LEU A 285 -1.83 1.44 -23.95
C LEU A 285 -0.39 0.96 -24.02
N ALA A 286 -0.11 0.05 -24.96
CA ALA A 286 1.22 -0.48 -25.21
C ALA A 286 1.93 0.30 -26.34
N ASN A 287 3.11 0.83 -26.05
CA ASN A 287 4.01 1.40 -27.06
C ASN A 287 4.89 0.29 -27.66
N LYS A 288 4.35 -0.40 -28.64
CA LYS A 288 4.96 -1.57 -29.25
C LYS A 288 6.13 -1.20 -30.15
N SER A 289 7.28 -1.85 -29.98
CA SER A 289 8.43 -1.76 -30.89
C SER A 289 8.12 -2.37 -32.26
N ALA A 290 8.93 -2.07 -33.27
CA ALA A 290 8.83 -2.70 -34.58
C ALA A 290 9.03 -4.23 -34.50
N THR A 291 9.96 -4.66 -33.67
CA THR A 291 10.22 -6.09 -33.39
C THR A 291 9.01 -6.78 -32.79
N TYR A 292 8.36 -6.14 -31.79
CA TYR A 292 7.16 -6.71 -31.18
C TYR A 292 6.02 -6.83 -32.20
N ARG A 293 5.75 -5.79 -33.00
CA ARG A 293 4.71 -5.83 -34.05
C ARG A 293 4.97 -6.90 -35.10
N ALA A 294 6.23 -7.12 -35.46
CA ALA A 294 6.59 -8.18 -36.41
C ALA A 294 6.33 -9.57 -35.81
N GLY A 295 6.70 -9.78 -34.54
CA GLY A 295 6.43 -11.03 -33.80
C GLY A 295 4.94 -11.28 -33.58
N GLU A 296 4.17 -10.23 -33.24
CA GLU A 296 2.72 -10.26 -33.12
C GLU A 296 2.06 -10.67 -34.44
N LYS A 297 2.47 -10.06 -35.55
CA LYS A 297 2.00 -10.40 -36.89
C LYS A 297 2.36 -11.84 -37.30
N ALA A 298 3.50 -12.34 -36.84
CA ALA A 298 3.96 -13.72 -37.09
C ALA A 298 3.31 -14.75 -36.14
N GLY A 299 2.43 -14.33 -35.21
CA GLY A 299 1.81 -15.21 -34.23
C GLY A 299 2.76 -15.72 -33.14
N GLN A 300 3.91 -15.05 -32.95
CA GLN A 300 4.88 -15.42 -31.91
C GLN A 300 4.51 -14.84 -30.54
N TYR A 301 3.84 -13.70 -30.50
CA TYR A 301 3.38 -13.01 -29.30
C TYR A 301 1.89 -12.72 -29.41
N TYR A 302 1.21 -12.71 -28.25
CA TYR A 302 -0.19 -12.27 -28.17
C TYR A 302 -0.33 -10.79 -28.56
N SER A 303 -1.48 -10.43 -29.13
CA SER A 303 -1.79 -9.02 -29.39
C SER A 303 -2.11 -8.30 -28.09
N ILE A 304 -1.18 -7.42 -27.65
CA ILE A 304 -1.46 -6.57 -26.49
C ILE A 304 -2.51 -5.53 -26.89
N LYS A 305 -3.63 -5.55 -26.19
CA LYS A 305 -4.77 -4.63 -26.37
C LYS A 305 -4.69 -3.49 -25.35
N ASP A 306 -5.13 -2.31 -25.76
CA ASP A 306 -5.40 -1.23 -24.84
C ASP A 306 -6.47 -1.67 -23.83
N ALA A 307 -6.44 -1.11 -22.64
CA ALA A 307 -7.41 -1.42 -21.60
C ALA A 307 -7.81 -0.16 -20.84
N TRP A 308 -9.07 -0.12 -20.42
CA TRP A 308 -9.58 0.94 -19.55
C TRP A 308 -10.27 0.36 -18.32
N LEU A 309 -10.30 1.18 -17.27
CA LEU A 309 -11.08 0.97 -16.07
C LEU A 309 -11.70 2.31 -15.66
N ALA A 310 -12.97 2.30 -15.33
CA ALA A 310 -13.66 3.46 -14.79
C ALA A 310 -14.51 3.07 -13.58
N GLY A 311 -14.71 4.01 -12.66
CA GLY A 311 -15.51 3.76 -11.47
C GLY A 311 -15.95 5.01 -10.76
N ALA A 312 -16.81 4.79 -9.75
CA ALA A 312 -17.31 5.80 -8.85
C ALA A 312 -17.34 5.25 -7.43
N ILE A 313 -17.01 6.09 -6.46
CA ILE A 313 -17.07 5.78 -5.02
C ILE A 313 -17.97 6.80 -4.36
N LEU A 314 -19.04 6.33 -3.73
CA LEU A 314 -19.89 7.11 -2.85
C LEU A 314 -19.54 6.75 -1.41
N ARG A 315 -19.10 7.73 -0.62
CA ARG A 315 -18.79 7.57 0.80
C ARG A 315 -19.71 8.39 1.66
N GLN A 316 -20.34 7.76 2.65
CA GLN A 316 -21.17 8.39 3.68
C GLN A 316 -20.54 8.15 5.05
N SER A 317 -20.18 9.22 5.74
CA SER A 317 -19.78 9.15 7.17
C SER A 317 -20.99 9.28 8.08
N PHE A 318 -21.00 8.57 9.23
CA PHE A 318 -22.11 8.59 10.17
C PHE A 318 -21.82 9.50 11.37
N SER A 319 -22.84 10.12 11.92
CA SER A 319 -22.71 10.99 13.10
C SER A 319 -22.33 10.20 14.37
N ALA A 320 -22.73 8.93 14.46
CA ALA A 320 -22.38 8.03 15.56
C ALA A 320 -20.98 7.41 15.44
N GLY A 321 -20.22 7.80 14.42
CA GLY A 321 -18.94 7.19 14.05
C GLY A 321 -19.09 6.11 12.98
N GLY A 322 -17.98 5.83 12.28
CA GLY A 322 -17.96 4.90 11.17
C GLY A 322 -18.37 5.52 9.82
N PHE A 323 -18.46 4.68 8.81
CA PHE A 323 -18.77 5.09 7.43
C PHE A 323 -19.30 3.91 6.62
N GLU A 324 -19.93 4.24 5.51
CA GLU A 324 -20.30 3.31 4.42
C GLU A 324 -19.73 3.83 3.11
N GLU A 325 -19.19 2.91 2.30
CA GLU A 325 -18.61 3.21 1.00
C GLU A 325 -19.11 2.22 -0.04
N PHE A 326 -19.70 2.78 -1.10
CA PHE A 326 -20.18 2.02 -2.26
C PHE A 326 -19.30 2.34 -3.46
N THR A 327 -18.72 1.30 -4.07
CA THR A 327 -17.90 1.44 -5.28
C THR A 327 -18.54 0.67 -6.43
N LEU A 328 -18.65 1.32 -7.58
CA LEU A 328 -19.03 0.69 -8.84
C LEU A 328 -17.87 0.83 -9.84
N GLN A 329 -17.56 -0.25 -10.54
CA GLN A 329 -16.47 -0.28 -11.51
C GLN A 329 -16.85 -1.04 -12.76
N ALA A 330 -16.27 -0.63 -13.89
CA ALA A 330 -16.27 -1.37 -15.15
C ALA A 330 -14.84 -1.34 -15.73
N ALA A 331 -14.46 -2.41 -16.39
CA ALA A 331 -13.14 -2.54 -17.03
C ALA A 331 -13.21 -3.45 -18.26
N ASP A 332 -12.23 -3.32 -19.14
CA ASP A 332 -12.06 -4.22 -20.27
C ASP A 332 -10.66 -4.86 -20.32
N ASN A 333 -10.52 -5.81 -21.21
CA ASN A 333 -9.27 -6.48 -21.57
C ASN A 333 -8.43 -6.90 -20.33
N ALA A 334 -7.16 -6.53 -20.27
CA ALA A 334 -6.27 -6.91 -19.18
C ALA A 334 -6.74 -6.40 -17.81
N LEU A 335 -7.34 -5.21 -17.74
CA LEU A 335 -7.87 -4.65 -16.49
C LEU A 335 -9.10 -5.40 -15.98
N ALA A 336 -9.92 -5.96 -16.88
CA ALA A 336 -11.05 -6.81 -16.50
C ALA A 336 -10.59 -8.16 -15.90
N SER A 337 -9.46 -8.70 -16.35
CA SER A 337 -8.87 -9.96 -15.86
C SER A 337 -8.61 -9.93 -14.34
N GLY A 338 -8.21 -8.78 -13.80
CA GLY A 338 -7.97 -8.62 -12.37
C GLY A 338 -9.22 -8.83 -11.51
N PHE A 339 -10.43 -8.63 -12.05
CA PHE A 339 -11.66 -8.81 -11.29
C PHE A 339 -11.97 -10.29 -11.00
N ALA A 340 -11.41 -11.21 -11.80
CA ALA A 340 -11.59 -12.66 -11.63
C ALA A 340 -10.57 -13.32 -10.69
N LEU A 341 -9.54 -12.62 -10.25
CA LEU A 341 -8.53 -13.15 -9.32
C LEU A 341 -9.16 -13.47 -7.96
N ILE A 342 -8.80 -14.62 -7.38
CA ILE A 342 -9.32 -15.10 -6.09
C ILE A 342 -8.49 -14.57 -4.92
N SER A 343 -7.16 -14.61 -5.05
CA SER A 343 -6.24 -14.23 -3.97
C SER A 343 -5.93 -12.73 -3.93
N ASN A 344 -6.04 -12.05 -5.07
CA ASN A 344 -5.88 -10.59 -5.19
C ASN A 344 -6.79 -10.11 -6.33
N SER A 345 -7.73 -9.23 -6.04
CA SER A 345 -8.68 -8.72 -7.03
C SER A 345 -8.34 -7.34 -7.57
N GLY A 346 -7.12 -6.85 -7.32
CA GLY A 346 -6.63 -5.61 -7.89
C GLY A 346 -6.53 -5.70 -9.41
N ALA A 347 -7.07 -4.69 -10.11
CA ALA A 347 -6.95 -4.62 -11.55
C ALA A 347 -5.56 -4.11 -11.92
N SER A 348 -4.82 -4.83 -12.77
CA SER A 348 -3.52 -4.44 -13.29
C SER A 348 -3.46 -4.66 -14.79
N TYR A 349 -2.71 -3.81 -15.51
CA TYR A 349 -2.52 -3.98 -16.96
C TYR A 349 -1.60 -5.15 -17.29
N GLY A 350 -0.67 -5.47 -16.38
CA GLY A 350 0.12 -6.70 -16.38
C GLY A 350 0.00 -7.41 -15.05
N TYR A 351 0.17 -8.71 -15.02
CA TYR A 351 0.17 -9.50 -13.80
C TYR A 351 1.60 -9.78 -13.36
N HIS A 352 2.04 -9.23 -12.22
CA HIS A 352 3.45 -9.27 -11.76
C HIS A 352 4.43 -8.85 -12.85
N ASP A 353 4.19 -7.67 -13.46
CA ASP A 353 4.97 -7.10 -14.57
C ASP A 353 5.02 -7.95 -15.86
N ASN A 354 4.14 -8.94 -15.97
CA ASN A 354 4.07 -9.82 -17.12
C ASN A 354 2.75 -9.67 -17.87
N TYR A 355 2.81 -9.77 -19.19
CA TYR A 355 1.66 -9.89 -20.08
C TYR A 355 1.74 -11.21 -20.82
N TYR A 356 0.81 -12.12 -20.52
CA TYR A 356 0.70 -13.41 -21.18
C TYR A 356 -0.78 -13.81 -21.33
N GLY A 357 -1.05 -14.55 -22.37
CA GLY A 357 -2.41 -14.95 -22.71
C GLY A 357 -3.14 -13.96 -23.61
N GLU A 358 -4.36 -14.29 -23.96
CA GLU A 358 -5.20 -13.52 -24.87
C GLU A 358 -6.18 -12.63 -24.10
N HIS A 359 -5.90 -11.33 -24.04
CA HIS A 359 -6.73 -10.33 -23.40
C HIS A 359 -7.53 -9.54 -24.45
N THR A 360 -8.45 -10.19 -25.17
CA THR A 360 -9.21 -9.55 -26.25
C THR A 360 -10.70 -9.60 -25.99
N TYR A 361 -11.38 -8.46 -26.18
CA TYR A 361 -12.83 -8.29 -26.11
C TYR A 361 -13.45 -8.55 -24.72
N GLY A 362 -12.66 -8.89 -23.71
CA GLY A 362 -13.14 -9.15 -22.36
C GLY A 362 -13.62 -7.88 -21.68
N HIS A 363 -14.72 -7.97 -20.95
CA HIS A 363 -15.22 -6.89 -20.10
C HIS A 363 -15.75 -7.43 -18.78
N ALA A 364 -15.66 -6.60 -17.75
CA ALA A 364 -16.13 -6.95 -16.42
C ALA A 364 -16.73 -5.75 -15.70
N VAL A 365 -17.64 -6.04 -14.76
CA VAL A 365 -18.22 -5.07 -13.84
C VAL A 365 -18.03 -5.56 -12.41
N ARG A 366 -17.93 -4.61 -11.46
CA ARG A 366 -17.79 -4.92 -10.04
C ARG A 366 -18.54 -3.90 -9.19
N ALA A 367 -19.24 -4.40 -8.18
CA ALA A 367 -19.88 -3.59 -7.15
C ALA A 367 -19.29 -3.99 -5.78
N ILE A 368 -18.95 -3.01 -4.96
CA ILE A 368 -18.35 -3.19 -3.65
C ILE A 368 -19.13 -2.34 -2.65
N SER A 369 -19.40 -2.89 -1.46
CA SER A 369 -19.86 -2.17 -0.27
C SER A 369 -18.91 -2.51 0.84
N GLN A 370 -18.33 -1.49 1.51
CA GLN A 370 -17.48 -1.66 2.69
C GLN A 370 -17.71 -0.54 3.68
N GLY A 371 -17.52 -0.86 4.94
CA GLY A 371 -17.65 0.15 5.97
C GLY A 371 -17.68 -0.44 7.37
N GLU A 372 -17.91 0.46 8.33
CA GLU A 372 -18.16 0.10 9.71
C GLU A 372 -19.22 1.02 10.31
N PHE A 373 -19.98 0.49 11.25
CA PHE A 373 -20.97 1.25 11.98
C PHE A 373 -21.15 0.71 13.42
N TYR A 374 -21.71 1.53 14.28
CA TYR A 374 -21.91 1.25 15.69
C TYR A 374 -23.40 1.05 15.99
N PRO A 375 -23.93 -0.19 16.01
CA PRO A 375 -25.32 -0.45 16.44
C PRO A 375 -25.58 0.01 17.87
N SER A 376 -24.56 0.02 18.73
CA SER A 376 -24.57 0.57 20.08
C SER A 376 -23.16 1.03 20.49
N SER A 377 -23.04 1.66 21.67
CA SER A 377 -21.72 2.01 22.21
C SER A 377 -20.83 0.80 22.53
N GLN A 378 -21.41 -0.39 22.63
CA GLN A 378 -20.71 -1.63 22.97
C GLN A 378 -20.53 -2.56 21.77
N ILE A 379 -21.08 -2.23 20.61
CA ILE A 379 -21.01 -3.09 19.42
C ILE A 379 -20.55 -2.27 18.24
N VAL A 380 -19.52 -2.75 17.57
CA VAL A 380 -19.09 -2.27 16.26
C VAL A 380 -19.17 -3.42 15.26
N LEU A 381 -19.59 -3.12 14.03
CA LEU A 381 -19.66 -4.07 12.94
C LEU A 381 -18.97 -3.48 11.70
N ALA A 382 -17.96 -4.19 11.20
CA ALA A 382 -17.35 -3.89 9.90
C ALA A 382 -17.75 -4.94 8.87
N HIS A 383 -17.80 -4.55 7.59
CA HIS A 383 -18.13 -5.46 6.50
C HIS A 383 -17.39 -5.09 5.20
N ALA A 384 -17.28 -6.08 4.32
CA ALA A 384 -16.93 -5.93 2.92
C ALA A 384 -17.73 -6.93 2.09
N LEU A 385 -18.52 -6.44 1.14
CA LEU A 385 -19.32 -7.22 0.21
C LEU A 385 -18.87 -6.90 -1.21
N VAL A 386 -18.61 -7.93 -2.03
CA VAL A 386 -18.17 -7.75 -3.42
C VAL A 386 -18.98 -8.65 -4.32
N TYR A 387 -19.50 -8.07 -5.38
CA TYR A 387 -20.01 -8.77 -6.55
C TYR A 387 -19.17 -8.39 -7.77
N ALA A 388 -18.72 -9.38 -8.54
CA ALA A 388 -18.05 -9.14 -9.81
C ALA A 388 -18.53 -10.16 -10.86
N ALA A 389 -18.64 -9.70 -12.10
CA ALA A 389 -18.97 -10.54 -13.24
C ALA A 389 -18.27 -10.02 -14.50
N GLY A 390 -17.89 -10.92 -15.38
CA GLY A 390 -17.28 -10.56 -16.66
C GLY A 390 -17.54 -11.63 -17.72
N GLN A 391 -17.34 -11.23 -18.95
CA GLN A 391 -17.51 -12.05 -20.13
C GLN A 391 -16.28 -11.95 -21.01
N ASP A 392 -15.91 -13.07 -21.62
CA ASP A 392 -14.82 -13.16 -22.59
C ASP A 392 -13.47 -12.59 -22.08
N ILE A 393 -13.21 -12.71 -20.77
CA ILE A 393 -11.97 -12.24 -20.16
C ILE A 393 -10.87 -13.30 -20.30
N TYR A 394 -9.61 -12.88 -20.12
CA TYR A 394 -8.52 -13.79 -19.81
C TYR A 394 -8.48 -14.04 -18.30
N SER A 395 -8.72 -15.26 -17.88
CA SER A 395 -8.51 -15.68 -16.48
C SER A 395 -7.12 -16.27 -16.33
N TYR A 396 -6.35 -15.81 -15.34
CA TYR A 396 -5.02 -16.36 -15.04
C TYR A 396 -5.06 -17.81 -14.53
N ASP A 397 -6.24 -18.28 -14.12
CA ASP A 397 -6.45 -19.65 -13.64
C ASP A 397 -7.05 -20.57 -14.71
N THR A 398 -8.02 -20.09 -15.51
CA THR A 398 -8.78 -20.92 -16.45
C THR A 398 -8.53 -20.58 -17.92
N GLY A 399 -7.78 -19.53 -18.23
CA GLY A 399 -7.36 -19.15 -19.57
C GLY A 399 -8.27 -18.14 -20.28
N ALA A 400 -8.05 -18.00 -21.60
CA ALA A 400 -8.77 -17.07 -22.44
C ALA A 400 -10.24 -17.45 -22.64
N HIS A 401 -11.07 -16.47 -23.02
CA HIS A 401 -12.49 -16.62 -23.29
C HIS A 401 -13.28 -17.19 -22.09
N THR A 402 -12.94 -16.71 -20.89
CA THR A 402 -13.60 -17.08 -19.65
C THR A 402 -14.71 -16.09 -19.31
N ASP A 403 -15.92 -16.61 -19.08
CA ASP A 403 -16.99 -15.88 -18.39
C ASP A 403 -16.87 -16.18 -16.89
N PHE A 404 -17.00 -15.17 -16.03
CA PHE A 404 -16.95 -15.40 -14.60
C PHE A 404 -18.05 -14.68 -13.83
N ARG A 405 -18.34 -15.21 -12.64
CA ARG A 405 -19.17 -14.56 -11.63
C ARG A 405 -18.63 -14.88 -10.24
N SER A 406 -18.42 -13.82 -9.44
CA SER A 406 -17.82 -13.91 -8.11
C SER A 406 -18.67 -13.17 -7.08
N TYR A 407 -18.79 -13.75 -5.88
CA TYR A 407 -19.42 -13.18 -4.70
C TYR A 407 -18.48 -13.33 -3.53
N ARG A 408 -18.30 -12.26 -2.75
CA ARG A 408 -17.48 -12.24 -1.53
C ARG A 408 -18.23 -11.52 -0.44
N ALA A 409 -18.18 -12.03 0.76
CA ALA A 409 -18.77 -11.42 1.93
C ALA A 409 -17.87 -11.65 3.14
N VAL A 410 -17.48 -10.57 3.81
CA VAL A 410 -16.76 -10.60 5.08
C VAL A 410 -17.49 -9.69 6.04
N MET A 411 -17.73 -10.19 7.25
CA MET A 411 -18.36 -9.45 8.34
C MET A 411 -17.55 -9.64 9.62
N ARG A 412 -17.32 -8.54 10.35
CA ARG A 412 -16.56 -8.53 11.60
C ARG A 412 -17.34 -7.80 12.71
N PRO A 413 -18.32 -8.42 13.35
CA PRO A 413 -18.90 -7.90 14.60
C PRO A 413 -17.90 -8.03 15.75
N ALA A 414 -17.85 -7.01 16.60
CA ALA A 414 -17.05 -7.02 17.82
C ALA A 414 -17.79 -6.40 19.00
N TRP A 415 -17.57 -6.95 20.17
CA TRP A 415 -17.97 -6.40 21.44
C TRP A 415 -16.86 -5.51 21.99
N ILE A 416 -17.19 -4.28 22.31
CA ILE A 416 -16.31 -3.27 22.90
C ILE A 416 -16.43 -3.38 24.43
N TRP A 417 -15.38 -3.89 25.07
CA TRP A 417 -15.31 -3.96 26.55
C TRP A 417 -14.99 -2.59 27.12
N ASP A 418 -14.03 -1.92 26.52
CA ASP A 418 -13.60 -0.56 26.76
C ASP A 418 -12.89 0.02 25.53
N LYS A 419 -12.33 1.22 25.62
CA LYS A 419 -11.62 1.88 24.52
C LYS A 419 -10.47 1.03 23.96
N HIS A 420 -9.86 0.18 24.78
CA HIS A 420 -8.62 -0.53 24.44
C HIS A 420 -8.80 -2.04 24.24
N ASN A 421 -9.99 -2.59 24.54
CA ASN A 421 -10.24 -4.02 24.50
C ASN A 421 -11.49 -4.36 23.70
N GLN A 422 -11.36 -5.28 22.77
CA GLN A 422 -12.47 -5.77 21.96
C GLN A 422 -12.37 -7.29 21.77
N THR A 423 -13.50 -7.97 21.75
CA THR A 423 -13.60 -9.38 21.37
C THR A 423 -14.60 -9.49 20.23
N GLY A 424 -14.24 -10.19 19.18
CA GLY A 424 -15.10 -10.32 18.02
C GLY A 424 -14.91 -11.61 17.26
N VAL A 425 -15.71 -11.74 16.23
CA VAL A 425 -15.57 -12.81 15.24
C VAL A 425 -15.46 -12.16 13.85
N GLU A 426 -14.68 -12.77 12.96
CA GLU A 426 -14.73 -12.45 11.54
C GLU A 426 -15.23 -13.67 10.80
N LEU A 427 -16.31 -13.50 10.05
CA LEU A 427 -16.90 -14.51 9.19
C LEU A 427 -16.71 -14.10 7.74
N ALA A 428 -16.13 -14.96 6.93
CA ALA A 428 -15.89 -14.72 5.52
C ALA A 428 -16.36 -15.89 4.67
N TRP A 429 -16.91 -15.56 3.52
CA TRP A 429 -17.36 -16.52 2.53
C TRP A 429 -17.17 -15.96 1.14
N PHE A 430 -16.80 -16.84 0.20
CA PHE A 430 -16.82 -16.51 -1.22
C PHE A 430 -17.26 -17.67 -2.08
N LYS A 431 -17.75 -17.34 -3.28
CA LYS A 431 -18.04 -18.28 -4.37
C LYS A 431 -17.69 -17.62 -5.69
N GLN A 432 -16.93 -18.33 -6.52
CA GLN A 432 -16.67 -17.95 -7.90
C GLN A 432 -16.94 -19.12 -8.83
N THR A 433 -17.48 -18.79 -10.00
CA THR A 433 -17.62 -19.73 -11.12
C THR A 433 -16.98 -19.11 -12.34
N ASN A 434 -16.03 -19.80 -12.92
CA ASN A 434 -15.45 -19.50 -14.22
C ASN A 434 -16.00 -20.51 -15.23
N ARG A 435 -16.51 -20.02 -16.35
CA ARG A 435 -16.98 -20.85 -17.46
C ARG A 435 -16.09 -20.65 -18.66
N GLN A 436 -15.42 -21.70 -19.10
CA GLN A 436 -14.48 -21.66 -20.20
C GLN A 436 -14.72 -22.87 -21.11
N GLN A 437 -14.88 -22.63 -22.40
CA GLN A 437 -15.17 -23.69 -23.41
C GLN A 437 -16.36 -24.58 -23.06
N GLY A 438 -17.37 -24.05 -22.37
CA GLY A 438 -18.57 -24.78 -21.97
C GLY A 438 -18.45 -25.50 -20.62
N GLU A 439 -17.28 -25.59 -20.04
CA GLU A 439 -16.98 -26.19 -18.74
C GLU A 439 -17.08 -25.15 -17.60
N ASP A 440 -17.67 -25.56 -16.47
CA ASP A 440 -17.77 -24.75 -15.26
C ASP A 440 -16.69 -25.16 -14.25
N TYR A 441 -15.78 -24.23 -13.96
CA TYR A 441 -14.79 -24.32 -12.87
C TYR A 441 -15.33 -23.56 -11.66
N ARG A 442 -15.36 -24.19 -10.49
CA ARG A 442 -15.96 -23.60 -9.28
C ARG A 442 -14.97 -23.56 -8.15
N GLU A 443 -14.95 -22.39 -7.49
CA GLU A 443 -14.21 -22.19 -6.25
C GLU A 443 -15.17 -21.66 -5.19
N LYS A 444 -15.08 -22.20 -3.99
CA LYS A 444 -15.89 -21.78 -2.85
C LYS A 444 -15.15 -22.06 -1.55
N GLY A 445 -15.13 -21.11 -0.67
CA GLY A 445 -14.50 -21.25 0.63
C GLY A 445 -15.14 -20.39 1.70
N TYR A 446 -14.76 -20.65 2.93
CA TYR A 446 -15.14 -19.84 4.07
C TYR A 446 -14.08 -19.84 5.16
N LYS A 447 -14.15 -18.79 6.00
CA LYS A 447 -13.30 -18.58 7.15
C LYS A 447 -14.15 -18.14 8.34
N ALA A 448 -13.82 -18.65 9.51
CA ALA A 448 -14.33 -18.16 10.78
C ALA A 448 -13.13 -17.91 11.71
N THR A 449 -13.00 -16.68 12.21
CA THR A 449 -11.93 -16.25 13.10
C THR A 449 -12.53 -15.67 14.37
N LEU A 450 -12.26 -16.29 15.50
CA LEU A 450 -12.51 -15.69 16.81
C LEU A 450 -11.27 -14.92 17.24
N TYR A 451 -11.43 -13.73 17.80
CA TYR A 451 -10.29 -12.93 18.21
C TYR A 451 -10.55 -12.06 19.43
N HIS A 452 -9.46 -11.70 20.09
CA HIS A 452 -9.41 -10.61 21.07
C HIS A 452 -8.34 -9.61 20.62
N ALA A 453 -8.67 -8.32 20.66
CA ALA A 453 -7.80 -7.24 20.22
C ALA A 453 -7.51 -6.24 21.33
N LEU A 454 -6.25 -5.86 21.46
CA LEU A 454 -5.76 -4.73 22.25
C LEU A 454 -5.43 -3.60 21.27
N LYS A 455 -6.00 -2.42 21.47
CA LYS A 455 -5.92 -1.31 20.51
C LYS A 455 -6.06 0.07 21.16
N VAL A 456 -5.90 1.13 20.40
CA VAL A 456 -5.91 2.52 20.92
C VAL A 456 -7.27 3.18 20.86
N ASP A 457 -8.18 2.69 20.02
CA ASP A 457 -9.55 3.19 19.89
C ASP A 457 -10.48 2.09 19.32
N THR A 458 -11.77 2.34 19.25
CA THR A 458 -12.80 1.32 18.99
C THR A 458 -13.01 0.95 17.53
N SER A 459 -12.60 1.78 16.55
CA SER A 459 -12.80 1.49 15.13
C SER A 459 -12.06 0.22 14.68
N LEU A 460 -12.74 -0.67 13.95
CA LEU A 460 -12.18 -1.90 13.42
C LEU A 460 -11.30 -1.64 12.18
N LEU A 461 -11.62 -0.60 11.41
CA LEU A 461 -10.97 -0.33 10.12
C LEU A 461 -9.92 0.78 10.18
N THR A 462 -10.07 1.78 11.08
CA THR A 462 -9.22 2.98 11.08
C THR A 462 -8.34 3.16 12.32
N SER A 463 -8.53 2.37 13.39
CA SER A 463 -7.78 2.53 14.64
C SER A 463 -6.59 1.58 14.71
N ARG A 464 -5.38 2.15 14.80
CA ARG A 464 -4.10 1.45 15.02
C ARG A 464 -3.20 2.31 15.93
N PRO A 465 -2.26 1.71 16.70
CA PRO A 465 -1.83 0.30 16.70
C PRO A 465 -2.85 -0.69 17.27
N GLU A 466 -2.75 -1.93 16.83
CA GLU A 466 -3.58 -3.04 17.27
C GLU A 466 -2.77 -4.32 17.40
N LEU A 467 -2.95 -5.06 18.53
CA LEU A 467 -2.47 -6.42 18.72
C LEU A 467 -3.68 -7.36 18.79
N ARG A 468 -3.70 -8.40 17.98
CA ARG A 468 -4.80 -9.36 17.87
C ARG A 468 -4.31 -10.77 18.21
N PHE A 469 -5.02 -11.46 19.07
CA PHE A 469 -4.88 -12.89 19.32
C PHE A 469 -6.07 -13.60 18.72
N TYR A 470 -5.84 -14.66 17.94
CA TYR A 470 -6.90 -15.26 17.15
C TYR A 470 -6.85 -16.79 17.12
N ALA A 471 -8.00 -17.39 16.85
CA ALA A 471 -8.17 -18.75 16.38
C ALA A 471 -9.00 -18.72 15.10
N SER A 472 -8.48 -19.29 14.02
CA SER A 472 -9.10 -19.28 12.68
C SER A 472 -9.33 -20.68 12.17
N TRP A 473 -10.46 -20.87 11.51
CA TRP A 473 -10.77 -22.04 10.72
C TRP A 473 -11.07 -21.64 9.29
N LEU A 474 -10.34 -22.24 8.36
CA LEU A 474 -10.45 -22.00 6.92
C LEU A 474 -10.83 -23.31 6.23
N ARG A 475 -11.70 -23.22 5.22
CA ARG A 475 -12.07 -24.39 4.40
C ARG A 475 -12.24 -24.04 2.94
N ALA A 476 -11.53 -24.76 2.06
CA ALA A 476 -11.73 -24.81 0.63
C ALA A 476 -12.82 -25.87 0.33
N GLN A 477 -14.06 -25.42 0.11
CA GLN A 477 -15.20 -26.33 -0.10
C GLN A 477 -15.24 -26.86 -1.53
N GLU A 478 -15.07 -25.97 -2.50
CA GLU A 478 -14.85 -26.26 -3.91
C GLU A 478 -13.56 -25.55 -4.32
N ASN A 479 -12.72 -26.17 -5.13
CA ASN A 479 -11.43 -25.62 -5.54
C ASN A 479 -11.03 -26.04 -6.96
N GLY A 480 -11.98 -25.97 -7.86
CA GLY A 480 -11.78 -26.31 -9.27
C GLY A 480 -11.10 -25.19 -10.08
N ILE A 481 -10.88 -24.01 -9.50
CA ILE A 481 -10.18 -22.90 -10.17
C ILE A 481 -8.71 -22.87 -9.72
N SER A 482 -8.43 -22.70 -8.43
CA SER A 482 -7.07 -22.57 -7.90
C SER A 482 -6.37 -23.90 -7.63
N HIS A 483 -7.11 -25.00 -7.54
CA HIS A 483 -6.63 -26.32 -7.13
C HIS A 483 -5.88 -26.34 -5.79
N PHE A 484 -6.16 -25.37 -4.91
CA PHE A 484 -5.47 -25.17 -3.65
C PHE A 484 -5.66 -26.33 -2.67
N ARG A 485 -4.61 -26.64 -1.88
CA ARG A 485 -4.63 -27.59 -0.77
C ARG A 485 -3.86 -27.05 0.42
N PHE A 486 -4.41 -27.24 1.60
CA PHE A 486 -3.71 -27.05 2.86
C PHE A 486 -2.65 -28.15 3.08
N GLY A 487 -1.99 -28.14 4.24
CA GLY A 487 -1.06 -29.21 4.61
C GLY A 487 -1.70 -30.60 4.54
N ASP A 488 -0.91 -31.62 4.18
CA ASP A 488 -1.35 -33.02 3.99
C ASP A 488 -2.53 -33.17 3.01
N GLU A 489 -2.54 -32.37 1.93
CA GLU A 489 -3.59 -32.36 0.90
C GLU A 489 -5.02 -32.10 1.43
N ARG A 490 -5.12 -31.50 2.62
CA ARG A 490 -6.41 -31.23 3.26
C ARG A 490 -7.15 -30.06 2.60
N ARG A 491 -8.45 -30.03 2.80
CA ARG A 491 -9.33 -28.95 2.37
C ARG A 491 -9.65 -27.94 3.47
N GLU A 492 -9.12 -28.14 4.67
CA GLU A 492 -9.36 -27.26 5.81
C GLU A 492 -8.12 -27.12 6.69
N GLN A 493 -8.03 -26.01 7.38
CA GLN A 493 -6.95 -25.70 8.30
C GLN A 493 -7.52 -24.96 9.52
N PHE A 494 -7.08 -25.39 10.70
CA PHE A 494 -7.27 -24.63 11.94
C PHE A 494 -5.93 -24.04 12.34
N THR A 495 -5.94 -22.75 12.71
CA THR A 495 -4.75 -22.02 13.13
C THR A 495 -5.04 -21.20 14.38
N VAL A 496 -4.02 -21.02 15.19
CA VAL A 496 -3.98 -20.05 16.28
C VAL A 496 -2.81 -19.11 16.07
N GLY A 497 -2.96 -17.86 16.50
CA GLY A 497 -1.86 -16.91 16.30
C GLY A 497 -2.07 -15.57 16.97
N ALA A 498 -1.09 -14.71 16.76
CA ALA A 498 -1.10 -13.31 17.13
C ALA A 498 -0.62 -12.45 15.97
N GLN A 499 -1.20 -11.27 15.83
CA GLN A 499 -0.84 -10.32 14.76
C GLN A 499 -0.79 -8.91 15.34
N ALA A 500 0.25 -8.16 14.94
CA ALA A 500 0.38 -6.73 15.18
C ALA A 500 0.15 -5.96 13.88
N GLU A 501 -0.51 -4.82 13.98
CA GLU A 501 -0.70 -3.90 12.86
C GLU A 501 -0.64 -2.46 13.37
N VAL A 502 0.17 -1.62 12.70
CA VAL A 502 0.35 -0.23 13.08
C VAL A 502 0.59 0.65 11.86
N TRP A 503 0.10 1.88 11.94
CA TRP A 503 0.51 3.00 11.09
C TRP A 503 0.67 4.28 11.90
N TRP A 504 1.50 5.19 11.44
CA TRP A 504 1.79 6.47 12.08
C TRP A 504 2.10 7.56 11.06
#